data_6451e2ae22ebfc12cf7970be7c07c61b
#
_entry.id   6451e2ae22ebfc12cf7970be7c07c61b
#
_cell.length_a   1.000
_cell.length_b   1.000
_cell.length_c   1.000
_cell.angle_alpha   90.00
_cell.angle_beta   90.00
_cell.angle_gamma   90.00
#
_symmetry.space_group_name_H-M   'P 1'
#
loop_
_entity.id
_entity.type
_entity.pdbx_description
1 polymer ?
#
loop_
_entity_poly.entity_id
_entity_poly.type
_entity_poly.pdbx_seq_one_letter_code
_entity_poly.pdbx_strand_id
1 'polypeptide(L)'
;MPGASQQTRRVKILNANWVPDAVGGDGQFTVLLITEDDQRFEVPASPASMTALVALAQANTVMMWDPENGGTLIIANIRGTMPWTLTDGE
;
A
#
# COMPACT_ATOMS: atom_id res chain seq x y z
N MET A 1 6.73 4.70 21.89
CA MET A 1 6.27 5.10 21.43
C MET A 1 5.66 4.81 20.47
N PRO A 2 5.55 4.60 20.19
CA PRO A 2 4.56 4.12 19.38
C PRO A 2 4.35 4.88 18.13
N GLY A 3 5.19 5.69 17.82
CA GLY A 3 4.99 6.61 16.74
C GLY A 3 4.58 5.97 15.43
N ALA A 4 5.27 4.95 14.98
CA ALA A 4 4.99 4.39 13.67
C ALA A 4 3.59 3.82 13.58
N SER A 5 3.14 3.12 14.62
CA SER A 5 1.82 2.50 14.56
C SER A 5 0.71 3.54 14.57
N GLN A 6 0.97 4.75 15.09
CA GLN A 6 -0.03 5.80 15.06
C GLN A 6 -0.21 6.37 13.66
N GLN A 7 0.78 6.21 12.80
CA GLN A 7 0.71 6.69 11.42
C GLN A 7 0.12 5.67 10.48
N THR A 8 0.05 4.43 10.90
CA THR A 8 -0.41 3.36 10.05
C THR A 8 -1.93 3.42 9.90
N ARG A 9 -2.39 3.35 8.66
CA ARG A 9 -3.81 3.45 8.32
C ARG A 9 -4.23 2.24 7.52
N ARG A 10 -5.46 1.82 7.72
CA ARG A 10 -6.01 0.75 6.88
C ARG A 10 -6.33 1.29 5.50
N VAL A 11 -6.00 0.51 4.48
CA VAL A 11 -6.26 0.88 3.10
C VAL A 11 -7.67 0.43 2.72
N LYS A 12 -8.47 1.34 2.19
CA LYS A 12 -9.80 0.98 1.73
C LYS A 12 -9.90 0.85 0.21
N ILE A 13 -9.03 1.55 -0.53
CA ILE A 13 -9.02 1.48 -1.98
C ILE A 13 -7.58 1.31 -2.43
N LEU A 14 -7.36 0.36 -3.32
CA LEU A 14 -6.05 0.14 -3.91
C LEU A 14 -6.23 -0.07 -5.40
N ASN A 15 -5.67 0.83 -6.20
CA ASN A 15 -5.75 0.75 -7.65
C ASN A 15 -4.35 0.64 -8.24
N ALA A 16 -4.20 -0.28 -9.19
CA ALA A 16 -3.00 -0.39 -9.98
C ALA A 16 -3.26 0.33 -11.30
N ASN A 17 -2.44 1.32 -11.62
CA ASN A 17 -2.67 2.18 -12.77
C ASN A 17 -1.45 2.17 -13.68
N TRP A 18 -1.72 2.31 -14.97
CA TRP A 18 -0.66 2.44 -15.96
C TRP A 18 -0.92 3.69 -16.77
N VAL A 19 0.10 4.53 -16.87
CA VAL A 19 0.02 5.78 -17.63
C VAL A 19 0.93 5.63 -18.84
N PRO A 20 0.38 5.71 -20.06
CA PRO A 20 1.21 5.56 -21.24
C PRO A 20 2.09 6.78 -21.46
N ASP A 21 3.25 6.54 -22.07
CA ASP A 21 4.13 7.63 -22.47
C ASP A 21 3.58 8.30 -23.73
N ALA A 22 3.79 9.60 -23.84
CA ALA A 22 3.31 10.35 -24.99
C ALA A 22 4.04 9.99 -26.27
N VAL A 23 5.29 9.60 -26.15
CA VAL A 23 6.13 9.35 -27.34
C VAL A 23 6.55 7.91 -27.46
N GLY A 24 5.80 7.01 -26.89
CA GLY A 24 6.16 5.60 -26.91
C GLY A 24 7.00 5.26 -25.70
N GLY A 25 7.36 4.00 -25.58
CA GLY A 25 8.03 3.51 -24.40
C GLY A 25 7.06 2.69 -23.59
N ASP A 26 7.49 2.32 -22.39
CA ASP A 26 6.72 1.38 -21.60
C ASP A 26 5.66 2.04 -20.72
N GLY A 27 5.68 3.37 -20.61
CA GLY A 27 4.78 4.04 -19.70
C GLY A 27 5.23 3.91 -18.26
N GLN A 28 4.33 4.27 -17.37
CA GLN A 28 4.63 4.23 -15.94
C GLN A 28 3.52 3.55 -15.19
N PHE A 29 3.91 2.71 -14.25
CA PHE A 29 2.97 2.07 -13.33
C PHE A 29 2.95 2.85 -12.04
N THR A 30 1.75 3.12 -11.55
CA THR A 30 1.58 3.77 -10.26
C THR A 30 0.53 3.02 -9.46
N VAL A 31 0.64 3.10 -8.16
CA VAL A 31 -0.34 2.55 -7.24
C VAL A 31 -1.00 3.72 -6.54
N LEU A 32 -2.31 3.80 -6.68
CA LEU A 32 -3.09 4.76 -5.91
C LEU A 32 -3.71 4.03 -4.75
N LEU A 33 -3.49 4.53 -3.55
CA LEU A 33 -4.17 3.97 -2.40
C LEU A 33 -4.89 5.08 -1.63
N ILE A 34 -6.03 4.73 -1.08
CA ILE A 34 -6.81 5.63 -0.25
C ILE A 34 -7.06 4.92 1.06
N THR A 35 -6.71 5.57 2.14
CA THR A 35 -6.86 5.00 3.46
C THR A 35 -8.26 5.27 4.00
N GLU A 36 -8.60 4.62 5.10
CA GLU A 36 -9.96 4.76 5.66
C GLU A 36 -10.26 6.17 6.15
N ASP A 37 -9.23 6.95 6.41
CA ASP A 37 -9.42 8.36 6.75
C ASP A 37 -9.35 9.27 5.53
N ASP A 38 -9.51 8.69 4.34
CA ASP A 38 -9.61 9.40 3.06
C ASP A 38 -8.34 10.13 2.63
N GLN A 39 -7.20 9.69 3.11
CA GLN A 39 -5.92 10.20 2.64
C GLN A 39 -5.53 9.48 1.35
N ARG A 40 -5.03 10.22 0.38
CA ARG A 40 -4.63 9.68 -0.92
C ARG A 40 -3.11 9.65 -1.02
N PHE A 41 -2.61 8.54 -1.52
CA PHE A 41 -1.18 8.37 -1.75
C PHE A 41 -0.98 7.73 -3.12
N GLU A 42 -0.03 8.25 -3.87
CA GLU A 42 0.28 7.71 -5.19
C GLU A 42 1.75 7.36 -5.22
N VAL A 43 2.05 6.12 -5.57
CA VAL A 43 3.40 5.58 -5.46
C VAL A 43 3.79 4.96 -6.79
N PRO A 44 4.95 5.33 -7.35
CA PRO A 44 5.42 4.67 -8.57
C PRO A 44 5.83 3.23 -8.28
N ALA A 45 5.69 2.37 -9.28
CA ALA A 45 6.05 0.98 -9.14
C ALA A 45 6.65 0.48 -10.45
N SER A 46 7.57 -0.48 -10.35
CA SER A 46 8.08 -1.15 -11.52
C SER A 46 7.07 -2.18 -12.01
N PRO A 47 7.17 -2.62 -13.27
CA PRO A 47 6.29 -3.68 -13.74
C PRO A 47 6.37 -4.96 -12.91
N ALA A 48 7.56 -5.33 -12.50
CA ALA A 48 7.72 -6.53 -11.67
C ALA A 48 7.07 -6.36 -10.31
N SER A 49 7.27 -5.20 -9.69
CA SER A 49 6.65 -4.91 -8.41
C SER A 49 5.14 -4.89 -8.52
N MET A 50 4.62 -4.33 -9.62
CA MET A 50 3.19 -4.27 -9.83
C MET A 50 2.58 -5.67 -9.95
N THR A 51 3.25 -6.57 -10.66
CA THR A 51 2.76 -7.93 -10.78
C THR A 51 2.66 -8.61 -9.41
N ALA A 52 3.70 -8.48 -8.61
CA ALA A 52 3.72 -9.06 -7.29
C ALA A 52 2.65 -8.44 -6.39
N LEU A 53 2.51 -7.12 -6.47
CA LEU A 53 1.54 -6.41 -5.65
C LEU A 53 0.11 -6.86 -5.96
N VAL A 54 -0.22 -6.95 -7.23
CA VAL A 54 -1.57 -7.35 -7.63
C VAL A 54 -1.87 -8.77 -7.15
N ALA A 55 -0.91 -9.67 -7.31
CA ALA A 55 -1.11 -11.05 -6.87
C ALA A 55 -1.32 -11.13 -5.36
N LEU A 56 -0.53 -10.38 -4.59
CA LEU A 56 -0.67 -10.40 -3.13
C LEU A 56 -1.95 -9.72 -2.69
N ALA A 57 -2.34 -8.64 -3.37
CA ALA A 57 -3.56 -7.93 -3.03
C ALA A 57 -4.80 -8.78 -3.26
N GLN A 58 -4.78 -9.62 -4.28
CA GLN A 58 -5.90 -10.51 -4.54
C GLN A 58 -6.02 -11.61 -3.50
N ALA A 59 -4.91 -11.97 -2.88
CA ALA A 59 -4.91 -13.02 -1.87
C ALA A 59 -5.19 -12.49 -0.47
N ASN A 60 -5.06 -11.19 -0.27
CA ASN A 60 -5.16 -10.60 1.07
C ASN A 60 -6.13 -9.44 1.05
N THR A 61 -7.06 -9.43 2.01
CA THR A 61 -8.11 -8.42 2.03
C THR A 61 -7.81 -7.26 2.95
N VAL A 62 -6.83 -7.40 3.81
CA VAL A 62 -6.50 -6.33 4.76
C VAL A 62 -5.08 -5.87 4.49
N MET A 63 -4.95 -4.59 4.17
CA MET A 63 -3.66 -3.97 3.95
C MET A 63 -3.58 -2.69 4.75
N MET A 64 -2.38 -2.36 5.18
CA MET A 64 -2.12 -1.17 5.97
C MET A 64 -1.09 -0.31 5.27
N TRP A 65 -1.20 0.98 5.46
CA TRP A 65 -0.26 1.95 4.89
C TRP A 65 0.40 2.73 5.99
N ASP A 66 1.71 2.75 5.97
CA ASP A 66 2.52 3.56 6.87
C ASP A 66 3.21 4.63 6.03
N PRO A 67 2.84 5.90 6.17
CA PRO A 67 3.41 6.95 5.32
C PRO A 67 4.80 7.38 5.73
N GLU A 68 5.31 6.92 6.84
CA GLU A 68 6.62 7.35 7.30
C GLU A 68 7.75 6.77 6.46
N ASN A 69 8.85 7.49 6.40
CA ASN A 69 10.06 7.03 5.72
C ASN A 69 9.84 6.66 4.27
N GLY A 70 9.05 7.47 3.58
CA GLY A 70 8.79 7.25 2.17
C GLY A 70 7.64 6.31 1.88
N GLY A 71 7.07 5.72 2.91
CA GLY A 71 5.89 4.90 2.76
C GLY A 71 6.18 3.41 2.74
N THR A 72 5.34 2.66 3.42
CA THR A 72 5.38 1.20 3.41
C THR A 72 3.96 0.68 3.30
N LEU A 73 3.71 -0.16 2.31
CA LEU A 73 2.44 -0.83 2.19
C LEU A 73 2.61 -2.23 2.78
N ILE A 74 1.88 -2.49 3.85
CA ILE A 74 1.91 -3.78 4.52
C ILE A 74 0.81 -4.62 3.88
N ILE A 75 1.22 -5.57 3.05
CA ILE A 75 0.30 -6.31 2.20
C ILE A 75 -0.23 -7.55 2.90
N ALA A 76 0.63 -8.20 3.66
CA ALA A 76 0.25 -9.46 4.30
C ALA A 76 0.99 -9.61 5.60
N ASN A 77 0.29 -10.09 6.61
CA ASN A 77 0.94 -10.48 7.85
C ASN A 77 1.16 -11.99 7.80
N ILE A 78 2.40 -12.37 7.57
CA ILE A 78 2.71 -13.76 7.33
C ILE A 78 2.78 -14.56 8.62
N ARG A 79 3.27 -13.93 9.68
CA ARG A 79 3.45 -14.63 10.93
C ARG A 79 3.47 -13.63 12.08
N GLY A 80 2.88 -14.01 13.19
CA GLY A 80 2.94 -13.24 14.42
C GLY A 80 1.83 -12.22 14.53
N THR A 81 1.95 -11.39 15.54
CA THR A 81 0.96 -10.35 15.82
C THR A 81 1.16 -9.18 14.87
N MET A 82 0.08 -8.70 14.31
CA MET A 82 0.14 -7.53 13.46
C MET A 82 0.56 -6.31 14.29
N PRO A 83 1.53 -5.54 13.80
CA PRO A 83 2.04 -4.41 14.60
C PRO A 83 0.96 -3.40 14.98
N TRP A 84 -0.01 -3.20 14.12
CA TRP A 84 -1.01 -2.18 14.34
C TRP A 84 -2.14 -2.64 15.27
N THR A 85 -2.25 -3.92 15.53
CA THR A 85 -3.34 -4.39 16.37
C THR A 85 -3.13 -4.05 17.83
N LEU A 86 -1.91 -3.79 18.20
CA LEU A 86 -1.63 -3.48 19.59
C LEU A 86 -2.23 -2.16 20.01
N THR A 87 -2.45 -1.28 19.08
CA THR A 87 -2.97 0.04 19.41
C THR A 87 -4.48 0.05 19.55
N ASP A 88 -5.12 -1.02 19.12
CA ASP A 88 -6.57 -1.04 19.19
C ASP A 88 -7.09 -1.34 20.56
N GLY A 89 -6.24 -1.69 21.36
CA GLY A 89 -6.69 -2.07 22.60
C GLY A 89 -7.37 -3.32 22.49
N GLU A 90 -7.13 -3.02 21.82
CA GLU A 90 -7.65 -3.68 21.60
C GLU A 90 -7.79 -4.11 21.61
#